data_56a89486449b92a3ecbeaed478f430ba
#
_entry.id   56a89486449b92a3ecbeaed478f430ba
#
_cell.length_a   1.000
_cell.length_b   1.000
_cell.length_c   1.000
_cell.angle_alpha   90.00
_cell.angle_beta   90.00
_cell.angle_gamma   90.00
#
_symmetry.space_group_name_H-M   'P 1'
#
loop_
_entity.id
_entity.type
_entity.pdbx_description
1 polymer ?
#
loop_
_entity_poly.entity_id
_entity_poly.type
_entity_poly.pdbx_seq_one_letter_code
_entity_poly.pdbx_strand_id
1 'polypeptide(L)'
;MSVVLTKSRFINALRCYFGYALNRLGSALFHSPFSIHHSPIFISVEPANICQLRCPECPVGRGKNHQSPITNHQSPIPNHQSPMMPLEVFRHVLAECRETASVIQFYFQGEPLLNKDLPQMIREAHEAGLYTIVSTNSQAMTPELAEALVQSGLDRIIISMDGLSEASYNAYRIGGSLEKTKSALQYLRAAKNQSPKTNHQSPITNHQSPIIELQVLRLRSNEHEWRAFKQQYKLFGADRLVFKTAQLYDYQNGHPLMPTNPKYSRYILGKDGKYHRRKLRKGCFRVWSGAVITTNGDVLPCCYDKSHAYAYGNIMEKPLRELFTNDKALAFRQAAFRQTPQICQECWK
;
A
#
# COMPACT_ATOMS: atom_id res chain seq x y z
N MET A 1 16.85 -5.03 5.97
CA MET A 1 16.12 -5.36 4.71
C MET A 1 16.55 -6.75 4.31
N SER A 2 15.69 -7.75 4.54
CA SER A 2 16.01 -9.17 4.31
C SER A 2 15.73 -9.62 2.87
N VAL A 3 15.84 -8.70 1.91
CA VAL A 3 15.71 -9.05 0.49
C VAL A 3 16.88 -9.91 0.08
N VAL A 4 16.61 -11.12 -0.35
CA VAL A 4 17.62 -11.94 -1.01
C VAL A 4 17.86 -11.34 -2.39
N LEU A 5 18.97 -10.64 -2.55
CA LEU A 5 19.33 -10.00 -3.82
C LEU A 5 19.92 -11.05 -4.77
N THR A 6 19.04 -11.77 -5.47
CA THR A 6 19.47 -12.68 -6.52
C THR A 6 20.00 -11.91 -7.72
N LYS A 7 20.81 -12.56 -8.58
CA LYS A 7 21.31 -11.97 -9.83
C LYS A 7 20.16 -11.44 -10.70
N SER A 8 19.05 -12.17 -10.78
CA SER A 8 17.86 -11.77 -11.54
C SER A 8 17.23 -10.48 -11.00
N ARG A 9 17.00 -10.39 -9.67
CA ARG A 9 16.46 -9.20 -9.00
C ARG A 9 17.38 -7.99 -9.17
N PHE A 10 18.68 -8.18 -9.02
CA PHE A 10 19.65 -7.11 -9.21
C PHE A 10 19.62 -6.55 -10.64
N ILE A 11 19.67 -7.42 -11.65
CA ILE A 11 19.58 -7.00 -13.05
C ILE A 11 18.25 -6.31 -13.34
N ASN A 12 17.13 -6.85 -12.82
CA ASN A 12 15.81 -6.24 -12.97
C ASN A 12 15.75 -4.85 -12.36
N ALA A 13 16.30 -4.67 -11.15
CA ALA A 13 16.38 -3.38 -10.47
C ALA A 13 17.22 -2.37 -11.28
N LEU A 14 18.40 -2.77 -11.79
CA LEU A 14 19.21 -1.91 -12.63
C LEU A 14 18.45 -1.47 -13.89
N ARG A 15 17.80 -2.39 -14.61
CA ARG A 15 16.96 -2.06 -15.78
C ARG A 15 15.85 -1.08 -15.43
N CYS A 16 15.22 -1.27 -14.27
CA CYS A 16 14.18 -0.38 -13.77
C CYS A 16 14.72 1.04 -13.53
N TYR A 17 15.81 1.20 -12.78
CA TYR A 17 16.39 2.51 -12.46
C TYR A 17 16.94 3.24 -13.69
N PHE A 18 17.73 2.54 -14.52
CA PHE A 18 18.26 3.12 -15.77
C PHE A 18 17.13 3.48 -16.73
N GLY A 19 16.16 2.58 -16.93
CA GLY A 19 15.00 2.86 -17.78
C GLY A 19 14.19 4.06 -17.28
N TYR A 20 14.00 4.20 -15.97
CA TYR A 20 13.35 5.37 -15.38
C TYR A 20 14.11 6.66 -15.69
N ALA A 21 15.43 6.67 -15.47
CA ALA A 21 16.26 7.84 -15.71
C ALA A 21 16.25 8.26 -17.17
N LEU A 22 16.43 7.30 -18.09
CA LEU A 22 16.40 7.55 -19.54
C LEU A 22 15.05 8.08 -20.02
N ASN A 23 13.94 7.45 -19.63
CA ASN A 23 12.60 7.92 -20.03
C ASN A 23 12.27 9.30 -19.42
N ARG A 24 12.76 9.60 -18.22
CA ARG A 24 12.58 10.91 -17.60
C ARG A 24 13.38 11.99 -18.32
N LEU A 25 14.60 11.73 -18.73
CA LEU A 25 15.43 12.65 -19.52
C LEU A 25 14.90 12.78 -20.95
N GLY A 26 14.59 11.66 -21.61
CA GLY A 26 14.06 11.64 -22.98
C GLY A 26 12.69 12.32 -23.11
N SER A 27 11.82 12.20 -22.10
CA SER A 27 10.53 12.91 -22.08
C SER A 27 10.68 14.44 -21.94
N ALA A 28 11.82 14.91 -21.43
CA ALA A 28 12.12 16.33 -21.32
C ALA A 28 12.80 16.93 -22.56
N LEU A 29 13.55 16.13 -23.32
CA LEU A 29 14.44 16.60 -24.38
C LEU A 29 14.07 16.12 -25.78
N PHE A 30 13.48 14.92 -25.92
CA PHE A 30 13.23 14.29 -27.21
C PHE A 30 11.91 13.49 -27.20
N HIS A 31 11.28 13.33 -28.39
CA HIS A 31 10.18 12.41 -28.63
C HIS A 31 10.69 10.95 -28.76
N SER A 32 11.59 10.54 -27.87
CA SER A 32 12.16 9.20 -27.87
C SER A 32 11.08 8.14 -27.62
N PRO A 33 11.16 6.97 -28.26
CA PRO A 33 10.22 5.88 -27.99
C PRO A 33 10.28 5.47 -26.52
N PHE A 34 9.12 5.47 -25.88
CA PHE A 34 8.99 5.07 -24.48
C PHE A 34 9.00 3.55 -24.40
N SER A 35 9.97 2.98 -23.69
CA SER A 35 10.12 1.52 -23.62
C SER A 35 10.35 1.04 -22.19
N ILE A 36 9.84 -0.16 -21.90
CA ILE A 36 9.96 -0.81 -20.58
C ILE A 36 10.68 -2.15 -20.78
N HIS A 37 11.84 -2.29 -20.15
CA HIS A 37 12.68 -3.50 -20.25
C HIS A 37 12.86 -4.22 -18.91
N HIS A 38 12.00 -3.94 -17.93
CA HIS A 38 12.02 -4.52 -16.59
C HIS A 38 10.62 -5.05 -16.20
N SER A 39 10.58 -5.93 -15.21
CA SER A 39 9.37 -6.36 -14.51
C SER A 39 9.18 -5.50 -13.24
N PRO A 40 7.99 -5.49 -12.63
CA PRO A 40 7.80 -4.72 -11.39
C PRO A 40 8.74 -5.20 -10.29
N ILE A 41 9.34 -4.24 -9.56
CA ILE A 41 10.19 -4.51 -8.38
C ILE A 41 9.42 -4.38 -7.07
N PHE A 42 8.26 -3.70 -7.11
CA PHE A 42 7.31 -3.57 -6.01
C PHE A 42 5.97 -4.15 -6.42
N ILE A 43 5.48 -5.12 -5.66
CA ILE A 43 4.14 -5.67 -5.83
C ILE A 43 3.31 -5.29 -4.62
N SER A 44 2.11 -4.77 -4.84
CA SER A 44 1.09 -4.64 -3.81
C SER A 44 -0.03 -5.63 -4.13
N VAL A 45 -0.31 -6.55 -3.25
CA VAL A 45 -1.47 -7.44 -3.36
C VAL A 45 -2.58 -6.96 -2.45
N GLU A 46 -3.81 -7.22 -2.82
CA GLU A 46 -5.00 -6.92 -2.04
C GLU A 46 -5.54 -8.21 -1.40
N PRO A 47 -5.19 -8.53 -0.13
CA PRO A 47 -5.66 -9.75 0.50
C PRO A 47 -7.18 -9.76 0.73
N ALA A 48 -7.77 -8.58 0.92
CA ALA A 48 -9.20 -8.38 1.09
C ALA A 48 -9.62 -7.01 0.54
N ASN A 49 -10.80 -6.93 -0.09
CA ASN A 49 -11.39 -5.68 -0.57
C ASN A 49 -12.54 -5.17 0.31
N ILE A 50 -12.77 -5.80 1.46
CA ILE A 50 -13.74 -5.38 2.48
C ILE A 50 -13.04 -4.90 3.73
N CYS A 51 -13.73 -4.08 4.51
CA CYS A 51 -13.24 -3.54 5.78
C CYS A 51 -14.40 -3.36 6.75
N GLN A 52 -14.18 -3.61 8.03
CA GLN A 52 -15.15 -3.40 9.10
C GLN A 52 -15.27 -1.92 9.51
N LEU A 53 -14.34 -1.05 9.08
CA LEU A 53 -14.37 0.38 9.37
C LEU A 53 -15.03 1.19 8.25
N ARG A 54 -15.57 2.36 8.63
CA ARG A 54 -16.23 3.32 7.72
C ARG A 54 -15.48 4.66 7.69
N CYS A 55 -14.17 4.61 7.46
CA CYS A 55 -13.36 5.82 7.38
C CYS A 55 -13.86 6.75 6.27
N PRO A 56 -14.10 8.06 6.53
CA PRO A 56 -14.81 8.95 5.61
C PRO A 56 -14.05 9.24 4.31
N GLU A 57 -12.72 9.12 4.31
CA GLU A 57 -11.87 9.35 3.14
C GLU A 57 -11.30 8.05 2.55
N CYS A 58 -11.93 6.91 2.86
CA CYS A 58 -11.59 5.62 2.28
C CYS A 58 -12.69 5.16 1.31
N PRO A 59 -12.36 4.76 0.07
CA PRO A 59 -13.37 4.29 -0.89
C PRO A 59 -14.21 3.12 -0.36
N VAL A 60 -13.58 2.16 0.34
CA VAL A 60 -14.28 1.03 0.98
C VAL A 60 -15.20 1.52 2.10
N GLY A 61 -14.70 2.41 2.97
CA GLY A 61 -15.47 2.97 4.08
C GLY A 61 -16.66 3.83 3.63
N ARG A 62 -16.57 4.44 2.45
CA ARG A 62 -17.64 5.22 1.80
C ARG A 62 -18.65 4.35 1.04
N GLY A 63 -18.49 3.04 1.01
CA GLY A 63 -19.35 2.13 0.26
C GLY A 63 -19.22 2.23 -1.26
N LYS A 64 -18.26 2.98 -1.78
CA LYS A 64 -18.13 3.22 -3.24
C LYS A 64 -17.62 2.00 -4.01
N ASN A 65 -16.97 1.05 -3.35
CA ASN A 65 -16.41 -0.13 -4.00
C ASN A 65 -17.43 -1.25 -4.24
N HIS A 66 -18.61 -1.20 -3.60
CA HIS A 66 -19.67 -2.17 -3.87
C HIS A 66 -20.47 -1.84 -5.16
N GLN A 67 -20.17 -0.72 -5.82
CA GLN A 67 -20.86 -0.24 -7.02
C GLN A 67 -19.91 -0.04 -8.22
N SER A 68 -18.71 -0.60 -8.22
CA SER A 68 -17.99 -0.70 -9.48
C SER A 68 -18.87 -1.52 -10.43
N PRO A 69 -19.28 -0.97 -11.59
CA PRO A 69 -19.84 -1.82 -12.62
C PRO A 69 -18.72 -2.81 -12.93
N ILE A 70 -18.89 -4.04 -12.52
CA ILE A 70 -18.08 -5.14 -12.99
C ILE A 70 -18.31 -5.11 -14.48
N THR A 71 -17.33 -4.59 -15.21
CA THR A 71 -17.32 -4.76 -16.65
C THR A 71 -17.53 -6.24 -16.88
N ASN A 72 -18.49 -6.56 -17.76
CA ASN A 72 -18.86 -7.91 -18.19
C ASN A 72 -17.69 -8.62 -18.88
N HIS A 73 -16.53 -8.69 -18.23
CA HIS A 73 -15.52 -9.64 -18.58
C HIS A 73 -15.95 -10.95 -17.93
N GLN A 74 -16.56 -11.78 -18.74
CA GLN A 74 -16.68 -13.20 -18.44
C GLN A 74 -15.26 -13.73 -18.26
N SER A 75 -14.78 -13.70 -17.03
CA SER A 75 -13.55 -14.39 -16.65
C SER A 75 -13.80 -15.87 -16.87
N PRO A 76 -12.88 -16.59 -17.53
CA PRO A 76 -12.98 -18.02 -17.71
C PRO A 76 -12.95 -18.79 -16.36
N ILE A 77 -12.73 -18.10 -15.25
CA ILE A 77 -12.77 -18.67 -13.92
C ILE A 77 -14.17 -18.40 -13.32
N PRO A 78 -15.05 -19.39 -13.23
CA PRO A 78 -16.39 -19.23 -12.64
C PRO A 78 -16.27 -18.83 -11.17
N ASN A 79 -16.98 -17.77 -10.74
CA ASN A 79 -17.17 -17.34 -9.35
C ASN A 79 -16.06 -16.55 -8.63
N HIS A 80 -15.18 -15.78 -9.28
CA HIS A 80 -14.24 -14.90 -8.58
C HIS A 80 -14.83 -13.54 -8.18
N GLN A 81 -15.93 -13.54 -7.43
CA GLN A 81 -16.39 -12.36 -6.67
C GLN A 81 -16.07 -12.49 -5.17
N SER A 82 -14.98 -13.19 -4.84
CA SER A 82 -14.58 -13.31 -3.44
C SER A 82 -14.08 -11.97 -2.91
N PRO A 83 -14.58 -11.50 -1.76
CA PRO A 83 -14.03 -10.32 -1.10
C PRO A 83 -12.62 -10.56 -0.54
N MET A 84 -12.14 -11.79 -0.57
CA MET A 84 -10.81 -12.23 -0.13
C MET A 84 -10.04 -12.80 -1.32
N MET A 85 -8.75 -12.49 -1.40
CA MET A 85 -7.86 -13.15 -2.37
C MET A 85 -7.70 -14.61 -1.97
N PRO A 86 -8.05 -15.57 -2.86
CA PRO A 86 -7.76 -16.98 -2.63
C PRO A 86 -6.24 -17.24 -2.59
N LEU A 87 -5.81 -18.19 -1.78
CA LEU A 87 -4.39 -18.54 -1.66
C LEU A 87 -3.79 -19.03 -2.99
N GLU A 88 -4.58 -19.69 -3.83
CA GLU A 88 -4.18 -20.13 -5.18
C GLU A 88 -3.88 -18.94 -6.13
N VAL A 89 -4.72 -17.90 -6.07
CA VAL A 89 -4.47 -16.65 -6.84
C VAL A 89 -3.19 -16.01 -6.36
N PHE A 90 -2.99 -15.92 -5.03
CA PHE A 90 -1.75 -15.40 -4.47
C PHE A 90 -0.52 -16.21 -4.90
N ARG A 91 -0.59 -17.54 -4.88
CA ARG A 91 0.51 -18.41 -5.33
C ARG A 91 0.86 -18.19 -6.80
N HIS A 92 -0.15 -17.98 -7.64
CA HIS A 92 0.07 -17.62 -9.04
C HIS A 92 0.79 -16.27 -9.15
N VAL A 93 0.33 -15.25 -8.42
CA VAL A 93 1.00 -13.93 -8.35
C VAL A 93 2.45 -14.07 -7.89
N LEU A 94 2.69 -14.86 -6.84
CA LEU A 94 4.04 -15.08 -6.31
C LEU A 94 4.95 -15.77 -7.32
N ALA A 95 4.45 -16.79 -8.03
CA ALA A 95 5.19 -17.48 -9.08
C ALA A 95 5.66 -16.52 -10.20
N GLU A 96 4.78 -15.59 -10.61
CA GLU A 96 5.05 -14.61 -11.66
C GLU A 96 6.04 -13.51 -11.23
N CYS A 97 6.16 -13.19 -9.93
CA CYS A 97 6.96 -12.04 -9.49
C CYS A 97 8.21 -12.41 -8.65
N ARG A 98 8.29 -13.61 -8.06
CA ARG A 98 9.34 -13.96 -7.09
C ARG A 98 10.77 -13.78 -7.59
N GLU A 99 11.02 -13.94 -8.90
CA GLU A 99 12.36 -13.83 -9.48
C GLU A 99 12.76 -12.36 -9.77
N THR A 100 11.80 -11.46 -9.84
CA THR A 100 12.02 -10.08 -10.30
C THR A 100 11.67 -9.03 -9.27
N ALA A 101 10.68 -9.28 -8.42
CA ALA A 101 10.30 -8.39 -7.35
C ALA A 101 11.25 -8.48 -6.14
N SER A 102 11.38 -7.38 -5.42
CA SER A 102 12.14 -7.28 -4.18
C SER A 102 11.23 -7.07 -2.97
N VAL A 103 10.06 -6.49 -3.18
CA VAL A 103 9.12 -6.11 -2.09
C VAL A 103 7.72 -6.53 -2.47
N ILE A 104 7.01 -7.14 -1.54
CA ILE A 104 5.58 -7.39 -1.62
C ILE A 104 4.85 -6.73 -0.45
N GLN A 105 3.77 -6.02 -0.75
CA GLN A 105 2.95 -5.31 0.23
C GLN A 105 1.55 -5.93 0.24
N PHE A 106 1.11 -6.37 1.41
CA PHE A 106 -0.20 -6.98 1.61
C PHE A 106 -1.22 -5.92 2.03
N TYR A 107 -1.46 -4.94 1.17
CA TYR A 107 -2.50 -3.93 1.34
C TYR A 107 -2.72 -3.12 0.06
N PHE A 108 -3.98 -2.81 -0.21
CA PHE A 108 -4.39 -1.85 -1.24
C PHE A 108 -5.64 -1.11 -0.79
N GLN A 109 -6.81 -1.75 -0.86
CA GLN A 109 -8.07 -1.36 -0.25
C GLN A 109 -8.42 -2.41 0.81
N GLY A 110 -9.54 -2.26 1.50
CA GLY A 110 -9.95 -3.24 2.51
C GLY A 110 -9.01 -3.40 3.73
N GLU A 111 -9.24 -4.46 4.48
CA GLU A 111 -8.48 -4.81 5.68
C GLU A 111 -7.83 -6.18 5.54
N PRO A 112 -6.49 -6.27 5.44
CA PRO A 112 -5.80 -7.53 5.17
C PRO A 112 -6.00 -8.59 6.26
N LEU A 113 -6.15 -8.19 7.53
CA LEU A 113 -6.33 -9.16 8.64
C LEU A 113 -7.66 -9.91 8.59
N LEU A 114 -8.59 -9.53 7.71
CA LEU A 114 -9.82 -10.29 7.49
C LEU A 114 -9.59 -11.54 6.62
N ASN A 115 -8.47 -11.60 5.89
CA ASN A 115 -8.10 -12.80 5.16
C ASN A 115 -7.34 -13.78 6.07
N LYS A 116 -7.97 -14.92 6.34
CA LYS A 116 -7.40 -15.97 7.21
C LYS A 116 -6.11 -16.60 6.68
N ASP A 117 -5.90 -16.53 5.37
CA ASP A 117 -4.73 -17.11 4.71
C ASP A 117 -3.55 -16.12 4.67
N LEU A 118 -3.72 -14.88 5.21
CA LEU A 118 -2.68 -13.85 5.20
C LEU A 118 -1.34 -14.31 5.82
N PRO A 119 -1.29 -14.99 6.98
CA PRO A 119 -0.02 -15.47 7.53
C PRO A 119 0.69 -16.48 6.60
N GLN A 120 -0.08 -17.32 5.91
CA GLN A 120 0.47 -18.27 4.94
C GLN A 120 1.01 -17.55 3.70
N MET A 121 0.27 -16.56 3.16
CA MET A 121 0.73 -15.72 2.04
C MET A 121 2.06 -15.01 2.38
N ILE A 122 2.17 -14.47 3.59
CA ILE A 122 3.39 -13.80 4.05
C ILE A 122 4.55 -14.80 4.12
N ARG A 123 4.31 -15.98 4.69
CA ARG A 123 5.32 -17.05 4.82
C ARG A 123 5.88 -17.44 3.45
N GLU A 124 5.02 -17.74 2.49
CA GLU A 124 5.43 -18.13 1.13
C GLU A 124 6.21 -17.01 0.43
N ALA A 125 5.81 -15.73 0.62
CA ALA A 125 6.56 -14.59 0.10
C ALA A 125 7.92 -14.41 0.78
N HIS A 126 7.99 -14.59 2.09
CA HIS A 126 9.23 -14.52 2.86
C HIS A 126 10.21 -15.63 2.45
N GLU A 127 9.74 -16.87 2.32
CA GLU A 127 10.52 -18.04 1.86
C GLU A 127 11.03 -17.83 0.43
N ALA A 128 10.26 -17.13 -0.42
CA ALA A 128 10.71 -16.67 -1.73
C ALA A 128 11.75 -15.53 -1.65
N GLY A 129 12.13 -15.06 -0.47
CA GLY A 129 13.13 -14.01 -0.25
C GLY A 129 12.65 -12.60 -0.60
N LEU A 130 11.36 -12.33 -0.54
CA LEU A 130 10.77 -11.01 -0.71
C LEU A 130 10.69 -10.26 0.64
N TYR A 131 10.88 -8.95 0.62
CA TYR A 131 10.58 -8.10 1.78
C TYR A 131 9.08 -7.91 1.92
N THR A 132 8.52 -8.32 3.04
CA THR A 132 7.07 -8.39 3.26
C THR A 132 6.57 -7.24 4.13
N ILE A 133 5.46 -6.61 3.72
CA ILE A 133 4.87 -5.48 4.44
C ILE A 133 3.35 -5.67 4.55
N VAL A 134 2.81 -5.52 5.75
CA VAL A 134 1.36 -5.43 5.99
C VAL A 134 1.01 -4.03 6.48
N SER A 135 -0.14 -3.48 6.08
CA SER A 135 -0.72 -2.28 6.68
C SER A 135 -2.16 -2.56 7.08
N THR A 136 -2.50 -2.32 8.34
CA THR A 136 -3.78 -2.72 8.93
C THR A 136 -4.37 -1.64 9.84
N ASN A 137 -5.69 -1.67 9.99
CA ASN A 137 -6.41 -0.93 11.02
C ASN A 137 -6.38 -1.64 12.39
N SER A 138 -5.85 -2.87 12.42
CA SER A 138 -5.63 -3.72 13.60
C SER A 138 -6.86 -4.18 14.39
N GLN A 139 -8.08 -3.88 13.94
CA GLN A 139 -9.30 -4.20 14.69
C GLN A 139 -9.60 -5.71 14.78
N ALA A 140 -9.05 -6.50 13.86
CA ALA A 140 -9.17 -7.96 13.85
C ALA A 140 -7.95 -8.68 14.46
N MET A 141 -7.02 -7.93 15.08
CA MET A 141 -5.83 -8.52 15.67
C MET A 141 -6.17 -9.28 16.97
N THR A 142 -5.77 -10.53 17.05
CA THR A 142 -5.78 -11.35 18.27
C THR A 142 -4.35 -11.72 18.66
N PRO A 143 -4.11 -12.23 19.89
CA PRO A 143 -2.78 -12.74 20.27
C PRO A 143 -2.26 -13.81 19.33
N GLU A 144 -3.13 -14.77 18.94
CA GLU A 144 -2.79 -15.88 18.04
C GLU A 144 -2.45 -15.39 16.63
N LEU A 145 -3.19 -14.39 16.11
CA LEU A 145 -2.91 -13.80 14.82
C LEU A 145 -1.60 -13.01 14.85
N ALA A 146 -1.33 -12.28 15.93
CA ALA A 146 -0.06 -11.55 16.10
C ALA A 146 1.13 -12.54 16.11
N GLU A 147 1.00 -13.66 16.81
CA GLU A 147 2.01 -14.72 16.83
C GLU A 147 2.20 -15.33 15.42
N ALA A 148 1.12 -15.68 14.73
CA ALA A 148 1.16 -16.24 13.38
C ALA A 148 1.83 -15.26 12.38
N LEU A 149 1.56 -13.96 12.48
CA LEU A 149 2.19 -12.94 11.66
C LEU A 149 3.70 -12.80 11.95
N VAL A 150 4.10 -12.86 13.21
CA VAL A 150 5.54 -12.84 13.57
C VAL A 150 6.25 -14.08 13.08
N GLN A 151 5.64 -15.26 13.28
CA GLN A 151 6.21 -16.55 12.86
C GLN A 151 6.22 -16.76 11.34
N SER A 152 5.38 -16.01 10.60
CA SER A 152 5.38 -16.05 9.12
C SER A 152 6.62 -15.41 8.48
N GLY A 153 7.49 -14.78 9.24
CA GLY A 153 8.65 -14.05 8.71
C GLY A 153 8.31 -12.65 8.19
N LEU A 154 7.20 -12.07 8.66
CA LEU A 154 6.83 -10.69 8.30
C LEU A 154 7.97 -9.70 8.64
N ASP A 155 8.37 -8.86 7.67
CA ASP A 155 9.44 -7.89 7.88
C ASP A 155 8.94 -6.59 8.50
N ARG A 156 7.74 -6.13 8.12
CA ARG A 156 7.18 -4.87 8.64
C ARG A 156 5.66 -4.92 8.72
N ILE A 157 5.14 -4.45 9.86
CA ILE A 157 3.71 -4.21 10.03
C ILE A 157 3.46 -2.74 10.34
N ILE A 158 2.51 -2.14 9.62
CA ILE A 158 2.07 -0.76 9.78
C ILE A 158 0.72 -0.77 10.47
N ILE A 159 0.68 -0.24 11.69
CA ILE A 159 -0.54 -0.09 12.48
C ILE A 159 -1.06 1.34 12.34
N SER A 160 -2.27 1.47 11.86
CA SER A 160 -2.92 2.76 11.67
C SER A 160 -3.63 3.21 12.96
N MET A 161 -3.16 4.31 13.58
CA MET A 161 -3.72 4.85 14.82
C MET A 161 -3.83 6.37 14.72
N ASP A 162 -5.03 6.87 14.44
CA ASP A 162 -5.23 8.29 14.10
C ASP A 162 -5.79 9.13 15.26
N GLY A 163 -5.59 8.70 16.51
CA GLY A 163 -5.94 9.42 17.73
C GLY A 163 -5.38 8.76 18.98
N LEU A 164 -5.21 9.51 20.04
CA LEU A 164 -4.83 9.04 21.40
C LEU A 164 -6.01 8.99 22.37
N SER A 165 -7.14 9.57 21.99
CA SER A 165 -8.44 9.46 22.67
C SER A 165 -9.44 8.78 21.75
N GLU A 166 -10.48 8.13 22.29
CA GLU A 166 -11.56 7.56 21.48
C GLU A 166 -12.23 8.61 20.59
N ALA A 167 -12.36 9.85 21.07
CA ALA A 167 -12.94 10.95 20.29
C ALA A 167 -12.10 11.29 19.05
N SER A 168 -10.78 11.50 19.21
CA SER A 168 -9.89 11.82 18.07
C SER A 168 -9.71 10.63 17.14
N TYR A 169 -9.66 9.40 17.67
CA TYR A 169 -9.56 8.18 16.90
C TYR A 169 -10.80 7.95 16.02
N ASN A 170 -12.00 7.99 16.64
CA ASN A 170 -13.26 7.74 15.93
C ASN A 170 -13.69 8.90 15.03
N ALA A 171 -13.10 10.09 15.15
CA ALA A 171 -13.31 11.18 14.20
C ALA A 171 -12.91 10.78 12.76
N TYR A 172 -12.01 9.80 12.61
CA TYR A 172 -11.62 9.26 11.32
C TYR A 172 -11.86 7.75 11.21
N ARG A 173 -11.52 6.95 12.22
CA ARG A 173 -11.63 5.48 12.23
C ARG A 173 -13.02 5.02 12.67
N ILE A 174 -14.06 5.51 11.99
CA ILE A 174 -15.47 5.26 12.36
C ILE A 174 -15.77 3.77 12.43
N GLY A 175 -16.27 3.34 13.59
CA GLY A 175 -16.57 1.93 13.90
C GLY A 175 -15.38 1.15 14.47
N GLY A 176 -14.25 1.81 14.70
CA GLY A 176 -13.09 1.21 15.36
C GLY A 176 -13.05 1.48 16.86
N SER A 177 -12.13 0.81 17.54
CA SER A 177 -11.80 0.99 18.95
C SER A 177 -10.30 1.29 19.08
N LEU A 178 -9.99 2.38 19.77
CA LEU A 178 -8.62 2.75 20.11
C LEU A 178 -7.98 1.69 21.02
N GLU A 179 -8.75 1.14 21.95
CA GLU A 179 -8.26 0.12 22.87
C GLU A 179 -7.85 -1.16 22.13
N LYS A 180 -8.64 -1.62 21.15
CA LYS A 180 -8.24 -2.74 20.28
C LYS A 180 -6.94 -2.45 19.53
N THR A 181 -6.73 -1.21 19.07
CA THR A 181 -5.49 -0.82 18.40
C THR A 181 -4.28 -0.85 19.33
N LYS A 182 -4.45 -0.38 20.58
CA LYS A 182 -3.41 -0.46 21.63
C LYS A 182 -3.10 -1.91 21.99
N SER A 183 -4.13 -2.73 22.19
CA SER A 183 -3.98 -4.18 22.47
C SER A 183 -3.24 -4.89 21.32
N ALA A 184 -3.57 -4.57 20.08
CA ALA A 184 -2.87 -5.13 18.91
C ALA A 184 -1.36 -4.83 18.90
N LEU A 185 -0.97 -3.61 19.27
CA LEU A 185 0.45 -3.24 19.43
C LEU A 185 1.13 -4.05 20.55
N GLN A 186 0.43 -4.28 21.65
CA GLN A 186 0.94 -5.09 22.77
C GLN A 186 1.08 -6.56 22.38
N TYR A 187 0.08 -7.14 21.66
CA TYR A 187 0.15 -8.52 21.16
C TYR A 187 1.33 -8.73 20.23
N LEU A 188 1.52 -7.82 19.28
CA LEU A 188 2.67 -7.87 18.35
C LEU A 188 3.99 -7.74 19.10
N ARG A 189 4.09 -6.88 20.10
CA ARG A 189 5.29 -6.72 20.91
C ARG A 189 5.57 -7.98 21.74
N ALA A 190 4.55 -8.57 22.34
CA ALA A 190 4.68 -9.81 23.10
C ALA A 190 5.12 -10.97 22.21
N ALA A 191 4.46 -11.19 21.07
CA ALA A 191 4.81 -12.22 20.09
C ALA A 191 6.26 -12.04 19.58
N LYS A 192 6.66 -10.80 19.28
CA LYS A 192 8.03 -10.48 18.84
C LYS A 192 9.08 -10.81 19.91
N ASN A 193 8.80 -10.54 21.18
CA ASN A 193 9.72 -10.81 22.29
C ASN A 193 9.84 -12.31 22.60
N GLN A 194 8.78 -13.09 22.36
CA GLN A 194 8.76 -14.55 22.55
C GLN A 194 9.39 -15.32 21.37
N SER A 195 9.45 -14.70 20.19
CA SER A 195 10.06 -15.31 19.03
C SER A 195 11.57 -15.57 19.30
N PRO A 196 12.06 -16.80 19.06
CA PRO A 196 13.48 -17.11 19.24
C PRO A 196 14.33 -16.11 18.48
N LYS A 197 15.41 -15.62 19.07
CA LYS A 197 16.40 -14.73 18.41
C LYS A 197 17.17 -15.44 17.29
N THR A 198 16.68 -16.59 16.83
CA THR A 198 17.29 -17.44 15.84
C THR A 198 17.13 -16.84 14.46
N ASN A 199 18.26 -16.42 13.92
CA ASN A 199 18.61 -16.30 12.49
C ASN A 199 17.78 -15.41 11.54
N HIS A 200 16.77 -14.70 11.99
CA HIS A 200 16.08 -13.69 11.18
C HIS A 200 16.54 -12.26 11.48
N GLN A 201 17.80 -12.12 11.89
CA GLN A 201 18.44 -10.80 11.85
C GLN A 201 18.64 -10.43 10.39
N SER A 202 17.92 -9.42 9.95
CA SER A 202 18.27 -8.74 8.70
C SER A 202 19.77 -8.39 8.77
N PRO A 203 20.61 -8.87 7.86
CA PRO A 203 22.03 -8.56 7.88
C PRO A 203 22.34 -7.05 7.72
N ILE A 204 21.30 -6.23 7.49
CA ILE A 204 21.43 -4.78 7.23
C ILE A 204 20.81 -3.93 8.36
N THR A 205 19.89 -4.48 9.14
CA THR A 205 19.31 -3.78 10.30
C THR A 205 19.38 -4.71 11.51
N ASN A 206 20.02 -4.28 12.59
CA ASN A 206 20.05 -5.01 13.89
C ASN A 206 18.67 -5.08 14.57
N HIS A 207 17.59 -4.98 13.78
CA HIS A 207 16.22 -5.03 14.27
C HIS A 207 15.61 -6.41 14.05
N GLN A 208 15.12 -6.99 15.13
CA GLN A 208 14.31 -8.20 15.08
C GLN A 208 13.00 -7.92 14.33
N SER A 209 12.67 -8.75 13.34
CA SER A 209 11.42 -8.65 12.57
C SER A 209 10.22 -9.12 13.41
N PRO A 210 9.03 -8.58 13.13
CA PRO A 210 8.77 -7.46 12.24
C PRO A 210 9.10 -6.09 12.87
N ILE A 211 9.39 -5.10 12.01
CA ILE A 211 9.37 -3.70 12.44
C ILE A 211 7.91 -3.30 12.65
N ILE A 212 7.55 -2.93 13.87
CA ILE A 212 6.22 -2.43 14.21
C ILE A 212 6.21 -0.91 13.99
N GLU A 213 5.55 -0.47 12.92
CA GLU A 213 5.45 0.94 12.56
C GLU A 213 4.08 1.50 12.92
N LEU A 214 4.03 2.50 13.80
CA LEU A 214 2.81 3.25 14.08
C LEU A 214 2.65 4.35 13.04
N GLN A 215 1.58 4.32 12.27
CA GLN A 215 1.25 5.33 11.27
C GLN A 215 0.08 6.19 11.73
N VAL A 216 0.28 7.51 11.66
CA VAL A 216 -0.72 8.52 12.05
C VAL A 216 -1.00 9.42 10.85
N LEU A 217 -2.27 9.54 10.47
CA LEU A 217 -2.70 10.58 9.54
C LEU A 217 -2.74 11.92 10.26
N ARG A 218 -2.19 12.95 9.62
CA ARG A 218 -2.30 14.33 10.13
C ARG A 218 -3.66 14.89 9.77
N LEU A 219 -4.51 14.99 10.79
CA LEU A 219 -5.88 15.46 10.71
C LEU A 219 -6.09 16.60 11.71
N ARG A 220 -7.07 17.47 11.43
CA ARG A 220 -7.48 18.51 12.39
C ARG A 220 -7.93 17.91 13.73
N SER A 221 -8.63 16.77 13.68
CA SER A 221 -9.13 16.07 14.86
C SER A 221 -8.05 15.59 15.82
N ASN A 222 -6.81 15.38 15.35
CA ASN A 222 -5.69 14.86 16.17
C ASN A 222 -4.46 15.78 16.20
N GLU A 223 -4.53 17.01 15.63
CA GLU A 223 -3.32 17.85 15.54
C GLU A 223 -2.75 18.26 16.89
N HIS A 224 -3.57 18.35 17.91
CA HIS A 224 -3.16 18.63 19.28
C HIS A 224 -2.41 17.47 19.96
N GLU A 225 -2.52 16.25 19.41
CA GLU A 225 -1.92 15.02 19.96
C GLU A 225 -0.56 14.67 19.33
N TRP A 226 -0.12 15.33 18.25
CA TRP A 226 1.10 14.92 17.54
C TRP A 226 2.38 14.95 18.38
N ARG A 227 2.46 15.86 19.36
CA ARG A 227 3.58 15.89 20.31
C ARG A 227 3.55 14.68 21.23
N ALA A 228 2.38 14.32 21.74
CA ALA A 228 2.19 13.17 22.61
C ALA A 228 2.48 11.86 21.86
N PHE A 229 2.08 11.72 20.59
CA PHE A 229 2.48 10.58 19.74
C PHE A 229 3.99 10.39 19.68
N LYS A 230 4.75 11.47 19.48
CA LYS A 230 6.23 11.39 19.43
C LYS A 230 6.84 10.96 20.76
N GLN A 231 6.22 11.28 21.87
CA GLN A 231 6.71 10.92 23.21
C GLN A 231 6.32 9.49 23.59
N GLN A 232 5.17 9.00 23.10
CA GLN A 232 4.53 7.78 23.63
C GLN A 232 4.56 6.57 22.68
N TYR A 233 4.88 6.71 21.40
CA TYR A 233 4.76 5.60 20.45
C TYR A 233 5.52 4.33 20.87
N LYS A 234 6.69 4.48 21.53
CA LYS A 234 7.47 3.36 22.06
C LYS A 234 6.76 2.67 23.24
N LEU A 235 6.05 3.43 24.08
CA LEU A 235 5.27 2.89 25.20
C LEU A 235 4.12 2.02 24.70
N PHE A 236 3.57 2.31 23.52
CA PHE A 236 2.56 1.46 22.88
C PHE A 236 3.16 0.19 22.25
N GLY A 237 4.49 0.05 22.23
CA GLY A 237 5.17 -1.11 21.66
C GLY A 237 5.61 -0.95 20.20
N ALA A 238 5.48 0.25 19.61
CA ALA A 238 5.96 0.50 18.25
C ALA A 238 7.47 0.77 18.20
N ASP A 239 8.13 0.29 17.14
CA ASP A 239 9.55 0.56 16.87
C ASP A 239 9.73 1.91 16.15
N ARG A 240 8.74 2.32 15.36
CA ARG A 240 8.78 3.54 14.53
C ARG A 240 7.46 4.29 14.58
N LEU A 241 7.54 5.62 14.41
CA LEU A 241 6.39 6.48 14.23
C LEU A 241 6.50 7.21 12.89
N VAL A 242 5.44 7.15 12.08
CA VAL A 242 5.36 7.83 10.80
C VAL A 242 4.09 8.67 10.71
N PHE A 243 4.26 9.96 10.46
CA PHE A 243 3.13 10.83 10.14
C PHE A 243 2.91 10.91 8.64
N LYS A 244 1.67 10.73 8.19
CA LYS A 244 1.23 10.88 6.80
C LYS A 244 0.26 12.05 6.66
N THR A 245 0.33 12.74 5.54
CA THR A 245 -0.70 13.72 5.18
C THR A 245 -1.94 12.99 4.68
N ALA A 246 -3.12 13.41 5.11
CA ALA A 246 -4.38 12.83 4.66
C ALA A 246 -4.65 13.16 3.19
N GLN A 247 -5.22 12.20 2.45
CA GLN A 247 -5.92 12.45 1.21
C GLN A 247 -7.37 12.78 1.57
N LEU A 248 -7.90 13.86 1.04
CA LEU A 248 -9.26 14.30 1.27
C LEU A 248 -9.96 14.43 -0.08
N TYR A 249 -11.18 13.99 -0.15
CA TYR A 249 -12.08 14.26 -1.26
C TYR A 249 -12.84 15.57 -0.98
N ASP A 250 -13.36 16.19 -2.01
CA ASP A 250 -14.21 17.41 -1.92
C ASP A 250 -13.55 18.57 -1.12
N TYR A 251 -12.24 18.73 -1.27
CA TYR A 251 -11.40 19.65 -0.48
C TYR A 251 -11.43 21.11 -0.98
N GLN A 252 -11.96 21.42 -2.16
CA GLN A 252 -11.83 22.72 -2.82
C GLN A 252 -12.38 23.88 -1.97
N ASN A 253 -13.48 23.66 -1.25
CA ASN A 253 -14.11 24.65 -0.38
C ASN A 253 -13.69 24.50 1.10
N GLY A 254 -12.58 23.80 1.34
CA GLY A 254 -12.15 23.40 2.69
C GLY A 254 -12.71 22.04 3.09
N HIS A 255 -12.13 21.46 4.14
CA HIS A 255 -12.54 20.15 4.64
C HIS A 255 -12.37 20.09 6.17
N PRO A 256 -13.36 19.55 6.93
CA PRO A 256 -13.31 19.53 8.40
C PRO A 256 -12.12 18.74 8.95
N LEU A 257 -11.60 17.75 8.23
CA LEU A 257 -10.43 16.96 8.63
C LEU A 257 -9.09 17.60 8.22
N MET A 258 -9.11 18.70 7.45
CA MET A 258 -7.88 19.35 7.00
C MET A 258 -7.15 20.00 8.19
N PRO A 259 -5.85 19.72 8.40
CA PRO A 259 -5.07 20.36 9.46
C PRO A 259 -5.11 21.89 9.36
N THR A 260 -5.12 22.57 10.51
CA THR A 260 -5.11 24.04 10.54
C THR A 260 -3.81 24.61 10.01
N ASN A 261 -2.68 23.96 10.27
CA ASN A 261 -1.39 24.36 9.74
C ASN A 261 -1.19 23.80 8.31
N PRO A 262 -1.15 24.67 7.27
CA PRO A 262 -1.03 24.25 5.88
C PRO A 262 0.27 23.48 5.56
N LYS A 263 1.32 23.61 6.38
CA LYS A 263 2.55 22.82 6.23
C LYS A 263 2.28 21.30 6.28
N TYR A 264 1.26 20.89 7.00
CA TYR A 264 0.90 19.48 7.20
C TYR A 264 -0.25 19.02 6.31
N SER A 265 -0.77 19.91 5.46
CA SER A 265 -1.81 19.61 4.48
C SER A 265 -1.21 19.31 3.09
N ARG A 266 -1.90 18.47 2.32
CA ARG A 266 -1.64 18.32 0.87
C ARG A 266 -2.14 19.49 0.06
N TYR A 267 -2.97 20.33 0.66
CA TYR A 267 -3.75 21.36 0.01
C TYR A 267 -3.28 22.75 0.48
N ILE A 268 -3.30 23.70 -0.46
CA ILE A 268 -2.96 25.11 -0.22
C ILE A 268 -4.11 25.97 -0.69
N LEU A 269 -4.42 27.02 0.04
CA LEU A 269 -5.41 28.01 -0.36
C LEU A 269 -4.85 28.84 -1.51
N GLY A 270 -5.56 28.87 -2.63
CA GLY A 270 -5.23 29.67 -3.80
C GLY A 270 -5.73 31.11 -3.70
N LYS A 271 -5.32 31.96 -4.65
CA LYS A 271 -5.77 33.35 -4.75
C LYS A 271 -7.26 33.45 -5.13
N ASP A 272 -7.82 32.40 -5.68
CA ASP A 272 -9.24 32.26 -6.03
C ASP A 272 -10.14 31.87 -4.84
N GLY A 273 -9.58 31.81 -3.63
CA GLY A 273 -10.28 31.39 -2.41
C GLY A 273 -10.56 29.89 -2.31
N LYS A 274 -10.07 29.08 -3.25
CA LYS A 274 -10.23 27.62 -3.24
C LYS A 274 -8.96 26.90 -2.84
N TYR A 275 -9.11 25.72 -2.26
CA TYR A 275 -7.97 24.87 -1.97
C TYR A 275 -7.56 24.09 -3.21
N HIS A 276 -6.26 24.13 -3.50
CA HIS A 276 -5.61 23.40 -4.58
C HIS A 276 -4.58 22.44 -4.01
N ARG A 277 -4.37 21.32 -4.70
CA ARG A 277 -3.28 20.42 -4.33
C ARG A 277 -1.93 21.05 -4.68
N ARG A 278 -0.95 20.74 -3.87
CA ARG A 278 0.44 21.10 -4.20
C ARG A 278 0.84 20.44 -5.52
N LYS A 279 1.62 21.14 -6.35
CA LYS A 279 2.03 20.65 -7.68
C LYS A 279 2.66 19.27 -7.60
N LEU A 280 2.21 18.41 -8.49
CA LEU A 280 2.75 17.05 -8.70
C LEU A 280 4.05 17.12 -9.51
N ARG A 281 4.98 16.23 -9.21
CA ARG A 281 6.13 15.97 -10.09
C ARG A 281 5.72 14.96 -11.16
N LYS A 282 6.00 15.29 -12.43
CA LYS A 282 5.86 14.35 -13.55
C LYS A 282 6.87 13.20 -13.39
N GLY A 283 6.57 12.05 -13.97
CA GLY A 283 7.45 10.88 -13.94
C GLY A 283 7.42 10.18 -12.58
N CYS A 284 6.30 9.56 -12.22
CA CYS A 284 6.15 8.84 -10.97
C CYS A 284 6.92 7.52 -10.97
N PHE A 285 7.94 7.40 -10.10
CA PHE A 285 8.71 6.16 -9.97
C PHE A 285 7.86 4.97 -9.50
N ARG A 286 6.83 5.17 -8.67
CA ARG A 286 5.95 4.08 -8.23
C ARG A 286 5.17 3.45 -9.39
N VAL A 287 4.64 4.26 -10.31
CA VAL A 287 3.95 3.79 -11.53
C VAL A 287 4.93 3.07 -12.46
N TRP A 288 6.18 3.53 -12.48
CA TRP A 288 7.25 2.93 -13.27
C TRP A 288 7.67 1.58 -12.72
N SER A 289 7.90 1.47 -11.42
CA SER A 289 8.57 0.34 -10.77
C SER A 289 7.64 -0.68 -10.14
N GLY A 290 6.33 -0.43 -10.05
CA GLY A 290 5.41 -1.28 -9.30
C GLY A 290 4.10 -1.57 -10.01
N ALA A 291 3.38 -2.55 -9.46
CA ALA A 291 2.02 -2.91 -9.83
C ALA A 291 1.20 -3.22 -8.58
N VAL A 292 -0.12 -3.06 -8.68
CA VAL A 292 -1.09 -3.51 -7.68
C VAL A 292 -1.89 -4.67 -8.26
N ILE A 293 -2.11 -5.71 -7.48
CA ILE A 293 -2.88 -6.89 -7.89
C ILE A 293 -4.05 -7.03 -6.93
N THR A 294 -5.25 -6.98 -7.47
CA THR A 294 -6.50 -7.04 -6.70
C THR A 294 -6.84 -8.45 -6.25
N THR A 295 -7.85 -8.58 -5.38
CA THR A 295 -8.36 -9.90 -4.93
C THR A 295 -8.68 -10.86 -6.08
N ASN A 296 -9.07 -10.33 -7.23
CA ASN A 296 -9.49 -11.10 -8.42
C ASN A 296 -8.36 -11.24 -9.46
N GLY A 297 -7.15 -10.73 -9.19
CA GLY A 297 -6.02 -10.83 -10.11
C GLY A 297 -5.90 -9.69 -11.12
N ASP A 298 -6.71 -8.63 -11.07
CA ASP A 298 -6.53 -7.48 -11.95
C ASP A 298 -5.24 -6.74 -11.61
N VAL A 299 -4.47 -6.39 -12.64
CA VAL A 299 -3.21 -5.69 -12.52
C VAL A 299 -3.41 -4.20 -12.78
N LEU A 300 -3.18 -3.38 -11.75
CA LEU A 300 -3.39 -1.94 -11.77
C LEU A 300 -2.06 -1.17 -11.73
N PRO A 301 -2.02 0.07 -12.27
CA PRO A 301 -0.81 0.90 -12.33
C PRO A 301 -0.30 1.34 -10.96
N CYS A 302 -1.18 1.62 -10.02
CA CYS A 302 -0.81 2.10 -8.69
C CYS A 302 -1.99 2.12 -7.70
N CYS A 303 -1.70 2.40 -6.44
CA CYS A 303 -2.68 2.45 -5.36
C CYS A 303 -3.68 3.63 -5.44
N TYR A 304 -3.62 4.49 -6.44
CA TYR A 304 -4.63 5.54 -6.68
C TYR A 304 -5.70 5.13 -7.69
N ASP A 305 -5.50 4.05 -8.44
CA ASP A 305 -6.52 3.49 -9.33
C ASP A 305 -7.55 2.65 -8.54
N LYS A 306 -8.35 3.36 -7.71
CA LYS A 306 -9.32 2.73 -6.81
C LYS A 306 -10.54 2.15 -7.53
N SER A 307 -10.80 2.63 -8.72
CA SER A 307 -11.94 2.21 -9.57
C SER A 307 -11.55 1.23 -10.66
N HIS A 308 -10.29 0.79 -10.71
CA HIS A 308 -9.71 -0.09 -11.75
C HIS A 308 -9.84 0.46 -13.18
N ALA A 309 -9.93 1.79 -13.32
CA ALA A 309 -10.14 2.45 -14.61
C ALA A 309 -8.97 2.29 -15.58
N TYR A 310 -7.78 1.99 -15.05
CA TYR A 310 -6.55 1.84 -15.82
C TYR A 310 -5.96 0.43 -15.71
N ALA A 311 -6.79 -0.59 -15.46
CA ALA A 311 -6.34 -1.97 -15.35
C ALA A 311 -5.63 -2.42 -16.64
N TYR A 312 -4.46 -3.04 -16.46
CA TYR A 312 -3.65 -3.58 -17.56
C TYR A 312 -4.21 -4.89 -18.11
N GLY A 313 -4.96 -5.62 -17.31
CA GLY A 313 -5.57 -6.92 -17.56
C GLY A 313 -5.53 -7.78 -16.31
N ASN A 314 -5.82 -9.07 -16.45
CA ASN A 314 -5.87 -10.02 -15.34
C ASN A 314 -4.71 -11.01 -15.39
N ILE A 315 -4.03 -11.20 -14.23
CA ILE A 315 -2.83 -12.06 -14.14
C ILE A 315 -3.15 -13.54 -14.32
N MET A 316 -4.42 -13.93 -14.11
CA MET A 316 -4.86 -15.30 -14.34
C MET A 316 -5.05 -15.62 -15.83
N GLU A 317 -5.10 -14.60 -16.69
CA GLU A 317 -5.28 -14.73 -18.13
C GLU A 317 -3.97 -14.58 -18.91
N LYS A 318 -3.07 -13.72 -18.40
CA LYS A 318 -1.81 -13.37 -19.06
C LYS A 318 -0.67 -13.20 -18.05
N PRO A 319 0.58 -13.57 -18.41
CA PRO A 319 1.74 -13.38 -17.55
C PRO A 319 1.91 -11.93 -17.09
N LEU A 320 2.33 -11.72 -15.84
CA LEU A 320 2.54 -10.39 -15.26
C LEU A 320 3.46 -9.51 -16.13
N ARG A 321 4.50 -10.09 -16.69
CA ARG A 321 5.45 -9.36 -17.55
C ARG A 321 4.75 -8.82 -18.81
N GLU A 322 3.88 -9.60 -19.44
CA GLU A 322 3.11 -9.15 -20.62
C GLU A 322 2.17 -8.01 -20.22
N LEU A 323 1.41 -8.17 -19.15
CA LEU A 323 0.50 -7.13 -18.64
C LEU A 323 1.24 -5.85 -18.28
N PHE A 324 2.41 -5.98 -17.66
CA PHE A 324 3.20 -4.84 -17.24
C PHE A 324 3.82 -4.05 -18.39
N THR A 325 3.92 -4.63 -19.60
CA THR A 325 4.54 -4.02 -20.78
C THR A 325 3.60 -3.86 -21.97
N ASN A 326 2.31 -4.23 -21.83
CA ASN A 326 1.32 -4.10 -22.90
C ASN A 326 0.99 -2.62 -23.23
N ASP A 327 0.23 -2.42 -24.31
CA ASP A 327 -0.13 -1.08 -24.80
C ASP A 327 -0.87 -0.23 -23.75
N LYS A 328 -1.74 -0.83 -22.94
CA LYS A 328 -2.45 -0.12 -21.85
C LYS A 328 -1.46 0.39 -20.79
N ALA A 329 -0.51 -0.46 -20.40
CA ALA A 329 0.52 -0.13 -19.44
C ALA A 329 1.49 0.93 -19.95
N LEU A 330 1.89 0.83 -21.24
CA LEU A 330 2.71 1.83 -21.91
C LEU A 330 2.01 3.17 -22.02
N ALA A 331 0.77 3.19 -22.51
CA ALA A 331 -0.03 4.41 -22.66
C ALA A 331 -0.21 5.14 -21.32
N PHE A 332 -0.57 4.40 -20.25
CA PHE A 332 -0.71 4.98 -18.92
C PHE A 332 0.59 5.60 -18.39
N ARG A 333 1.73 4.91 -18.55
CA ARG A 333 3.03 5.44 -18.12
C ARG A 333 3.48 6.64 -18.93
N GLN A 334 3.28 6.61 -20.25
CA GLN A 334 3.54 7.78 -21.11
C GLN A 334 2.73 9.00 -20.63
N ALA A 335 1.44 8.79 -20.37
CA ALA A 335 0.59 9.84 -19.82
C ALA A 335 1.10 10.34 -18.45
N ALA A 336 1.51 9.44 -17.55
CA ALA A 336 2.04 9.80 -16.23
C ALA A 336 3.37 10.59 -16.29
N PHE A 337 4.16 10.43 -17.36
CA PHE A 337 5.41 11.14 -17.59
C PHE A 337 5.22 12.48 -18.33
N ARG A 338 4.29 12.54 -19.29
CA ARG A 338 4.09 13.70 -20.17
C ARG A 338 2.89 14.56 -19.78
N GLN A 339 1.81 13.88 -19.43
CA GLN A 339 0.52 14.49 -19.12
C GLN A 339 0.10 14.13 -17.71
N THR A 340 -0.71 14.56 -16.99
CA THR A 340 -1.10 14.11 -15.64
C THR A 340 -2.45 13.38 -15.72
N PRO A 341 -2.47 12.04 -15.78
CA PRO A 341 -3.73 11.28 -15.75
C PRO A 341 -4.61 11.68 -14.59
N GLN A 342 -5.92 11.53 -14.70
CA GLN A 342 -6.88 11.96 -13.69
C GLN A 342 -6.54 11.41 -12.29
N ILE A 343 -6.22 10.11 -12.17
CA ILE A 343 -5.84 9.52 -10.87
C ILE A 343 -4.54 10.09 -10.31
N CYS A 344 -3.64 10.56 -11.15
CA CYS A 344 -2.42 11.24 -10.71
C CYS A 344 -2.71 12.64 -10.19
N GLN A 345 -3.82 13.25 -10.62
CA GLN A 345 -4.27 14.53 -10.08
C GLN A 345 -4.73 14.41 -8.62
N GLU A 346 -5.10 13.23 -8.16
CA GLU A 346 -5.43 12.93 -6.76
C GLU A 346 -4.21 12.53 -5.92
N CYS A 347 -3.06 12.27 -6.54
CA CYS A 347 -1.84 11.81 -5.88
C CYS A 347 -0.98 12.95 -5.33
N TRP A 348 -0.23 12.69 -4.26
CA TRP A 348 0.70 13.62 -3.59
C TRP A 348 2.17 13.26 -3.87
N LYS A 349 2.57 12.61 -4.86
CA LYS A 349 4.00 12.26 -4.98
C LYS A 349 4.78 13.17 -5.89
#